data_ac2d1970cd7d91bc726cf69a2e08c8cd
#
_entry.id   ac2d1970cd7d91bc726cf69a2e08c8cd
#
_cell.length_a   1.000
_cell.length_b   1.000
_cell.length_c   1.000
_cell.angle_alpha   90.00
_cell.angle_beta   90.00
_cell.angle_gamma   90.00
#
_symmetry.space_group_name_H-M   'P 1'
#
loop_
_entity.id
_entity.type
_entity.pdbx_description
1 polymer ?
#
loop_
_entity_poly.entity_id
_entity_poly.type
_entity_poly.pdbx_seq_one_letter_code
_entity_poly.pdbx_strand_id
1 'polypeptide(L)'
;NGEVEFSVLNGHEVFIEGAKIQKVKIFPSEKPIILQYGSLKWLVIKRGEKFAIRLRDLKSPFLEEFTHIEHFKIDPKWNFTAKFVKTENKKISILDITGQTSQQDSPGKLVFRIGKKEYSLDVLAEGDQFFVIFGDKTNKVSTYGGGRYIYTKLPDAAGNVKIDFNKGYNPPCAFTPYATCPLP
;
A
#
# COMPACT_ATOMS: atom_id res chain seq x y z
N ASN A 1 22.86 -11.47 -2.95
CA ASN A 1 23.16 -10.41 -1.98
C ASN A 1 23.29 -9.11 -2.75
N GLY A 2 22.22 -8.26 -2.75
CA GLY A 2 22.23 -7.00 -3.45
C GLY A 2 22.72 -5.89 -2.53
N GLU A 3 23.94 -5.40 -2.74
CA GLU A 3 24.48 -4.21 -2.12
C GLU A 3 24.41 -3.07 -3.15
N VAL A 4 24.03 -1.87 -2.71
CA VAL A 4 24.10 -0.64 -3.48
C VAL A 4 25.07 0.29 -2.79
N GLU A 5 26.00 0.85 -3.53
CA GLU A 5 26.92 1.86 -3.03
C GLU A 5 26.40 3.25 -3.40
N PHE A 6 26.24 4.11 -2.41
CA PHE A 6 25.92 5.52 -2.58
C PHE A 6 27.20 6.36 -2.34
N SER A 7 27.47 7.28 -3.24
CA SER A 7 28.59 8.24 -3.11
C SER A 7 28.08 9.64 -3.39
N VAL A 8 28.52 10.59 -2.57
CA VAL A 8 28.22 12.02 -2.75
C VAL A 8 29.16 12.59 -3.80
N LEU A 9 28.61 13.31 -4.75
CA LEU A 9 29.35 13.98 -5.80
C LEU A 9 29.35 15.51 -5.59
N ASN A 10 30.47 16.14 -5.96
CA ASN A 10 30.61 17.60 -6.18
C ASN A 10 30.00 18.51 -5.07
N GLY A 11 30.54 18.41 -3.85
CA GLY A 11 30.33 19.41 -2.82
C GLY A 11 28.94 19.44 -2.16
N HIS A 12 28.07 18.49 -2.47
CA HIS A 12 26.79 18.34 -1.78
C HIS A 12 27.00 17.79 -0.36
N GLU A 13 26.08 18.09 0.54
CA GLU A 13 26.10 17.61 1.91
C GLU A 13 24.95 16.65 2.18
N VAL A 14 25.24 15.37 2.16
CA VAL A 14 24.27 14.32 2.45
C VAL A 14 24.48 13.79 3.88
N PHE A 15 23.37 13.53 4.56
CA PHE A 15 23.36 13.13 5.95
C PHE A 15 22.66 11.79 6.14
N ILE A 16 23.11 11.04 7.14
CA ILE A 16 22.44 9.88 7.73
C ILE A 16 22.33 10.15 9.22
N GLU A 17 21.11 10.22 9.77
CA GLU A 17 20.84 10.50 11.20
C GLU A 17 21.61 11.74 11.73
N GLY A 18 21.73 12.78 10.90
CA GLY A 18 22.42 14.02 11.24
C GLY A 18 23.95 13.98 11.02
N ALA A 19 24.54 12.85 10.75
CA ALA A 19 25.97 12.73 10.45
C ALA A 19 26.20 12.91 8.95
N LYS A 20 27.13 13.81 8.57
CA LYS A 20 27.54 14.03 7.19
C LYS A 20 28.31 12.81 6.66
N ILE A 21 27.95 12.38 5.46
CA ILE A 21 28.60 11.25 4.81
C ILE A 21 29.19 11.64 3.45
N GLN A 22 30.17 10.86 2.98
CA GLN A 22 30.70 10.94 1.63
C GLN A 22 30.37 9.68 0.82
N LYS A 23 30.29 8.53 1.49
CA LYS A 23 30.05 7.25 0.86
C LYS A 23 29.41 6.30 1.86
N VAL A 24 28.47 5.47 1.40
CA VAL A 24 27.84 4.45 2.23
C VAL A 24 27.42 3.24 1.39
N LYS A 25 27.56 2.05 1.95
CA LYS A 25 27.01 0.81 1.40
C LYS A 25 25.64 0.57 1.99
N ILE A 26 24.67 0.35 1.13
CA ILE A 26 23.24 0.20 1.49
C ILE A 26 22.79 -1.20 1.14
N PHE A 27 22.28 -1.90 2.14
CA PHE A 27 21.57 -3.18 1.98
C PHE A 27 20.08 -2.90 2.22
N PRO A 28 19.20 -3.16 1.23
CA PRO A 28 17.76 -3.08 1.47
C PRO A 28 17.37 -4.04 2.60
N SER A 29 16.79 -3.50 3.65
CA SER A 29 16.44 -4.25 4.87
C SER A 29 15.16 -3.71 5.48
N GLU A 30 14.64 -4.37 6.52
CA GLU A 30 13.49 -3.91 7.29
C GLU A 30 13.76 -2.58 8.01
N LYS A 31 15.03 -2.30 8.34
CA LYS A 31 15.49 -1.02 8.90
C LYS A 31 16.32 -0.29 7.84
N PRO A 32 15.69 0.40 6.89
CA PRO A 32 16.41 1.03 5.80
C PRO A 32 17.22 2.24 6.27
N ILE A 33 18.40 2.42 5.67
CA ILE A 33 19.19 3.64 5.82
C ILE A 33 18.47 4.77 5.08
N ILE A 34 18.16 5.85 5.80
CA ILE A 34 17.55 7.06 5.24
C ILE A 34 18.62 8.10 5.02
N LEU A 35 18.80 8.48 3.75
CA LEU A 35 19.68 9.59 3.37
C LEU A 35 18.87 10.88 3.31
N GLN A 36 19.52 12.01 3.62
CA GLN A 36 18.89 13.34 3.60
C GLN A 36 19.79 14.38 2.94
N TYR A 37 19.16 15.21 2.10
CA TYR A 37 19.74 16.42 1.53
C TYR A 37 18.68 17.53 1.49
N GLY A 38 18.87 18.58 2.27
CA GLY A 38 17.84 19.62 2.41
C GLY A 38 16.49 19.07 2.83
N SER A 39 15.45 19.33 2.05
CA SER A 39 14.10 18.80 2.28
C SER A 39 13.91 17.36 1.78
N LEU A 40 14.85 16.84 1.00
CA LEU A 40 14.74 15.50 0.40
C LEU A 40 15.21 14.42 1.37
N LYS A 41 14.41 13.39 1.54
CA LYS A 41 14.78 12.14 2.21
C LYS A 41 14.56 10.98 1.27
N TRP A 42 15.51 10.05 1.20
CA TRP A 42 15.34 8.86 0.36
C TRP A 42 15.97 7.63 0.99
N LEU A 43 15.50 6.50 0.49
CA LEU A 43 16.03 5.19 0.84
C LEU A 43 16.04 4.29 -0.41
N VAL A 44 16.94 3.32 -0.41
CA VAL A 44 16.98 2.28 -1.44
C VAL A 44 16.04 1.16 -1.04
N ILE A 45 15.20 0.74 -1.97
CA ILE A 45 14.31 -0.41 -1.84
C ILE A 45 14.64 -1.45 -2.91
N LYS A 46 14.33 -2.71 -2.64
CA LYS A 46 14.36 -3.79 -3.64
C LYS A 46 12.94 -4.20 -3.97
N ARG A 47 12.62 -4.32 -5.26
CA ARG A 47 11.35 -4.85 -5.76
C ARG A 47 11.63 -5.94 -6.77
N GLY A 48 11.38 -7.19 -6.40
CA GLY A 48 11.85 -8.34 -7.15
C GLY A 48 13.38 -8.28 -7.29
N GLU A 49 13.89 -8.30 -8.51
CA GLU A 49 15.32 -8.22 -8.80
C GLU A 49 15.85 -6.78 -9.03
N LYS A 50 14.96 -5.77 -8.98
CA LYS A 50 15.33 -4.37 -9.26
C LYS A 50 15.50 -3.56 -7.98
N PHE A 51 16.51 -2.70 -7.98
CA PHE A 51 16.65 -1.64 -6.99
C PHE A 51 15.87 -0.40 -7.44
N ALA A 52 15.31 0.32 -6.49
CA ALA A 52 14.65 1.59 -6.72
C ALA A 52 14.92 2.55 -5.56
N ILE A 53 14.75 3.83 -5.80
CA ILE A 53 14.85 4.88 -4.78
C ILE A 53 13.42 5.31 -4.42
N ARG A 54 13.12 5.26 -3.13
CA ARG A 54 11.91 5.89 -2.59
C ARG A 54 12.29 7.27 -2.06
N LEU A 55 11.88 8.30 -2.81
CA LEU A 55 12.12 9.71 -2.47
C LEU A 55 10.92 10.29 -1.73
N ARG A 56 11.18 11.15 -0.76
CA ARG A 56 10.20 11.99 -0.06
C ARG A 56 10.73 13.41 -0.05
N ASP A 57 9.92 14.36 -0.49
CA ASP A 57 10.20 15.79 -0.33
C ASP A 57 9.34 16.34 0.81
N LEU A 58 9.99 16.80 1.87
CA LEU A 58 9.34 17.38 3.05
C LEU A 58 8.78 18.80 2.80
N LYS A 59 9.12 19.40 1.65
CA LYS A 59 8.59 20.68 1.17
C LYS A 59 7.80 20.49 -0.13
N SER A 60 7.24 19.32 -0.35
CA SER A 60 6.38 19.07 -1.52
C SER A 60 5.15 19.99 -1.48
N PRO A 61 4.79 20.66 -2.59
CA PRO A 61 3.56 21.45 -2.67
C PRO A 61 2.31 20.67 -2.28
N PHE A 62 2.26 19.36 -2.55
CA PHE A 62 1.15 18.50 -2.11
C PHE A 62 0.93 18.44 -0.60
N LEU A 63 1.98 18.72 0.21
CA LEU A 63 1.83 18.82 1.67
C LEU A 63 1.18 20.14 2.10
N GLU A 64 1.49 21.23 1.38
CA GLU A 64 0.94 22.57 1.66
C GLU A 64 -0.52 22.67 1.19
N GLU A 65 -0.84 22.05 0.06
CA GLU A 65 -2.19 22.03 -0.51
C GLU A 65 -3.13 21.04 0.19
N PHE A 66 -2.59 20.08 0.96
CA PHE A 66 -3.39 19.08 1.65
C PHE A 66 -4.14 19.67 2.83
N THR A 67 -5.46 19.64 2.77
CA THR A 67 -6.34 20.17 3.81
C THR A 67 -6.95 19.07 4.67
N HIS A 68 -7.54 18.06 4.05
CA HIS A 68 -8.21 16.95 4.73
C HIS A 68 -8.46 15.79 3.77
N ILE A 69 -8.85 14.66 4.33
CA ILE A 69 -9.34 13.50 3.56
C ILE A 69 -10.86 13.52 3.58
N GLU A 70 -11.47 13.66 2.42
CA GLU A 70 -12.92 13.54 2.29
C GLU A 70 -13.37 12.10 2.59
N HIS A 71 -14.44 11.96 3.34
CA HIS A 71 -14.99 10.68 3.72
C HIS A 71 -16.51 10.69 3.81
N PHE A 72 -17.13 9.55 3.60
CA PHE A 72 -18.55 9.36 3.86
C PHE A 72 -18.85 9.37 5.36
N LYS A 73 -20.08 9.68 5.72
CA LYS A 73 -20.56 9.47 7.10
C LYS A 73 -20.48 7.98 7.44
N ILE A 74 -20.05 7.69 8.66
CA ILE A 74 -20.03 6.32 9.18
C ILE A 74 -21.45 5.78 9.23
N ASP A 75 -21.66 4.60 8.64
CA ASP A 75 -22.94 3.93 8.58
C ASP A 75 -22.75 2.44 8.94
N PRO A 76 -23.34 1.96 10.05
CA PRO A 76 -23.21 0.58 10.50
C PRO A 76 -23.62 -0.48 9.47
N LYS A 77 -24.47 -0.13 8.48
CA LYS A 77 -24.84 -1.05 7.40
C LYS A 77 -23.67 -1.49 6.52
N TRP A 78 -22.56 -0.78 6.56
CA TRP A 78 -21.33 -1.11 5.81
C TRP A 78 -20.35 -1.97 6.60
N ASN A 79 -20.76 -2.53 7.74
CA ASN A 79 -19.99 -3.49 8.52
C ASN A 79 -20.63 -4.88 8.37
N PHE A 80 -19.88 -5.82 7.78
CA PHE A 80 -20.36 -7.16 7.46
C PHE A 80 -19.55 -8.22 8.21
N THR A 81 -20.19 -9.37 8.44
CA THR A 81 -19.48 -10.60 8.75
C THR A 81 -19.36 -11.40 7.45
N ALA A 82 -18.16 -11.51 6.96
CA ALA A 82 -17.82 -12.33 5.79
C ALA A 82 -17.39 -13.72 6.21
N LYS A 83 -17.63 -14.71 5.36
CA LYS A 83 -17.05 -16.05 5.49
C LYS A 83 -15.74 -16.09 4.74
N PHE A 84 -14.66 -16.50 5.41
CA PHE A 84 -13.41 -16.78 4.75
C PHE A 84 -13.47 -18.14 4.06
N VAL A 85 -13.25 -18.14 2.76
CA VAL A 85 -13.15 -19.36 1.95
C VAL A 85 -11.69 -19.52 1.54
N LYS A 86 -11.00 -20.45 2.17
CA LYS A 86 -9.60 -20.77 1.88
C LYS A 86 -9.44 -21.28 0.45
N THR A 87 -8.38 -20.87 -0.20
CA THR A 87 -7.98 -21.38 -1.52
C THR A 87 -6.51 -21.78 -1.44
N GLU A 88 -6.21 -23.00 -1.80
CA GLU A 88 -4.82 -23.46 -1.78
C GLU A 88 -4.07 -23.01 -3.03
N ASN A 89 -2.83 -22.55 -2.83
CA ASN A 89 -1.89 -22.20 -3.90
C ASN A 89 -2.43 -21.22 -4.95
N LYS A 90 -3.43 -20.39 -4.59
CA LYS A 90 -3.97 -19.40 -5.53
C LYS A 90 -3.01 -18.24 -5.63
N LYS A 91 -2.56 -17.95 -6.84
CA LYS A 91 -1.94 -16.66 -7.19
C LYS A 91 -2.95 -15.77 -7.86
N ILE A 92 -2.99 -14.52 -7.47
CA ILE A 92 -3.77 -13.49 -8.12
C ILE A 92 -2.85 -12.50 -8.82
N SER A 93 -3.28 -12.08 -9.99
CA SER A 93 -2.56 -11.11 -10.79
C SER A 93 -3.03 -9.72 -10.40
N ILE A 94 -2.14 -8.92 -9.83
CA ILE A 94 -2.44 -7.56 -9.40
C ILE A 94 -1.73 -6.58 -10.32
N LEU A 95 -2.53 -5.76 -11.00
CA LEU A 95 -2.06 -4.64 -11.80
C LEU A 95 -1.77 -3.46 -10.88
N ASP A 96 -0.67 -2.75 -11.09
CA ASP A 96 -0.42 -1.47 -10.43
C ASP A 96 -0.77 -0.28 -11.35
N ILE A 97 -0.78 0.92 -10.77
CA ILE A 97 -1.12 2.16 -11.49
C ILE A 97 -0.14 2.48 -12.62
N THR A 98 1.05 1.86 -12.66
CA THR A 98 2.04 2.03 -13.73
C THR A 98 1.88 1.05 -14.87
N GLY A 99 0.87 0.17 -14.78
CA GLY A 99 0.62 -0.88 -15.77
C GLY A 99 1.47 -2.15 -15.58
N GLN A 100 2.23 -2.25 -14.49
CA GLN A 100 2.98 -3.46 -14.18
C GLN A 100 2.09 -4.46 -13.44
N THR A 101 2.24 -5.74 -13.78
CA THR A 101 1.51 -6.82 -13.15
C THR A 101 2.44 -7.64 -12.26
N SER A 102 2.00 -7.93 -11.05
CA SER A 102 2.68 -8.82 -10.11
C SER A 102 1.79 -9.98 -9.70
N GLN A 103 2.39 -11.15 -9.49
CA GLN A 103 1.71 -12.31 -8.94
C GLN A 103 1.82 -12.29 -7.43
N GLN A 104 0.67 -12.31 -6.74
CA GLN A 104 0.60 -12.30 -5.29
C GLN A 104 -0.09 -13.57 -4.78
N ASP A 105 0.42 -14.13 -3.70
CA ASP A 105 -0.21 -15.29 -3.06
C ASP A 105 -1.46 -14.85 -2.31
N SER A 106 -2.61 -15.45 -2.66
CA SER A 106 -3.89 -15.21 -2.00
C SER A 106 -4.29 -16.46 -1.20
N PRO A 107 -4.41 -16.36 0.13
CA PRO A 107 -4.84 -17.50 0.95
C PRO A 107 -6.32 -17.85 0.77
N GLY A 108 -7.10 -16.98 0.12
CA GLY A 108 -8.53 -17.20 -0.11
C GLY A 108 -9.30 -15.93 -0.42
N LYS A 109 -10.60 -15.99 -0.15
CA LYS A 109 -11.52 -14.86 -0.38
C LYS A 109 -12.50 -14.69 0.77
N LEU A 110 -12.96 -13.46 0.96
CA LEU A 110 -14.06 -13.11 1.85
C LEU A 110 -15.36 -13.12 1.06
N VAL A 111 -16.33 -13.92 1.51
CA VAL A 111 -17.66 -14.01 0.91
C VAL A 111 -18.67 -13.40 1.87
N PHE A 112 -19.47 -12.46 1.40
CA PHE A 112 -20.48 -11.76 2.19
C PHE A 112 -21.68 -11.37 1.33
N ARG A 113 -22.79 -10.94 1.97
CA ARG A 113 -24.00 -10.53 1.26
C ARG A 113 -24.37 -9.08 1.56
N ILE A 114 -24.81 -8.39 0.52
CA ILE A 114 -25.47 -7.09 0.62
C ILE A 114 -26.85 -7.25 0.03
N GLY A 115 -27.86 -7.19 0.90
CA GLY A 115 -29.23 -7.55 0.52
C GLY A 115 -29.30 -9.01 0.04
N LYS A 116 -29.83 -9.23 -1.17
CA LYS A 116 -29.95 -10.57 -1.78
C LYS A 116 -28.74 -11.00 -2.60
N LYS A 117 -27.76 -10.11 -2.83
CA LYS A 117 -26.59 -10.40 -3.66
C LYS A 117 -25.40 -10.84 -2.82
N GLU A 118 -24.72 -11.86 -3.30
CA GLU A 118 -23.45 -12.33 -2.75
C GLU A 118 -22.27 -11.67 -3.47
N TYR A 119 -21.27 -11.32 -2.71
CA TYR A 119 -20.03 -10.70 -3.16
C TYR A 119 -18.84 -11.46 -2.61
N SER A 120 -17.75 -11.40 -3.33
CA SER A 120 -16.47 -11.95 -2.85
C SER A 120 -15.32 -10.99 -3.16
N LEU A 121 -14.36 -10.94 -2.24
CA LEU A 121 -13.12 -10.18 -2.38
C LEU A 121 -11.95 -11.11 -2.08
N ASP A 122 -10.99 -11.14 -2.99
CA ASP A 122 -9.73 -11.85 -2.73
C ASP A 122 -8.95 -11.12 -1.63
N VAL A 123 -8.21 -11.86 -0.82
CA VAL A 123 -7.39 -11.30 0.25
C VAL A 123 -5.92 -11.63 0.03
N LEU A 124 -5.06 -10.73 0.48
CA LEU A 124 -3.62 -10.95 0.58
C LEU A 124 -3.25 -11.10 2.05
N ALA A 125 -2.36 -12.01 2.38
CA ALA A 125 -1.84 -12.13 3.74
C ALA A 125 -0.77 -11.08 3.97
N GLU A 126 -0.92 -10.27 5.01
CA GLU A 126 0.05 -9.25 5.39
C GLU A 126 0.23 -9.26 6.92
N GLY A 127 1.28 -9.96 7.38
CA GLY A 127 1.51 -10.18 8.80
C GLY A 127 0.37 -10.97 9.45
N ASP A 128 -0.25 -10.38 10.47
CA ASP A 128 -1.37 -10.93 11.23
C ASP A 128 -2.75 -10.44 10.73
N GLN A 129 -2.80 -9.91 9.53
CA GLN A 129 -4.00 -9.32 8.93
C GLN A 129 -4.20 -9.77 7.49
N PHE A 130 -5.41 -9.57 6.98
CA PHE A 130 -5.68 -9.59 5.55
C PHE A 130 -5.71 -8.18 4.99
N PHE A 131 -5.02 -7.99 3.87
CA PHE A 131 -5.10 -6.82 3.03
C PHE A 131 -6.08 -7.07 1.88
N VAL A 132 -7.04 -6.17 1.70
CA VAL A 132 -8.09 -6.26 0.69
C VAL A 132 -8.04 -5.03 -0.20
N ILE A 133 -7.93 -5.24 -1.50
CA ILE A 133 -7.99 -4.22 -2.52
C ILE A 133 -9.37 -4.34 -3.18
N PHE A 134 -10.15 -3.26 -3.19
CA PHE A 134 -11.50 -3.31 -3.75
C PHE A 134 -11.87 -2.07 -4.55
N GLY A 135 -12.75 -2.27 -5.52
CA GLY A 135 -13.41 -1.22 -6.26
C GLY A 135 -14.93 -1.42 -6.27
N ASP A 136 -15.67 -0.35 -6.44
CA ASP A 136 -17.12 -0.37 -6.59
C ASP A 136 -17.62 0.70 -7.57
N LYS A 137 -18.92 0.86 -7.68
CA LYS A 137 -19.54 1.82 -8.61
C LYS A 137 -19.32 3.28 -8.27
N THR A 138 -18.74 3.59 -7.09
CA THR A 138 -18.37 4.95 -6.71
C THR A 138 -17.03 5.39 -7.30
N ASN A 139 -16.21 4.42 -7.77
CA ASN A 139 -14.92 4.70 -8.40
C ASN A 139 -15.07 5.63 -9.60
N LYS A 140 -14.25 6.68 -9.67
CA LYS A 140 -14.30 7.77 -10.67
C LYS A 140 -15.57 8.62 -10.65
N VAL A 141 -16.50 8.38 -9.72
CA VAL A 141 -17.73 9.18 -9.56
C VAL A 141 -17.63 10.03 -8.30
N SER A 142 -17.51 9.40 -7.15
CA SER A 142 -17.43 10.05 -5.83
C SER A 142 -16.30 9.50 -4.96
N THR A 143 -15.50 8.56 -5.49
CA THR A 143 -14.28 8.06 -4.84
C THR A 143 -13.14 7.95 -5.84
N TYR A 144 -11.93 7.80 -5.33
CA TYR A 144 -10.74 7.63 -6.15
C TYR A 144 -10.88 6.48 -7.15
N GLY A 145 -10.49 6.71 -8.39
CA GLY A 145 -10.68 5.77 -9.50
C GLY A 145 -9.87 4.48 -9.41
N GLY A 146 -8.75 4.50 -8.70
CA GLY A 146 -7.86 3.35 -8.49
C GLY A 146 -8.28 2.42 -7.36
N GLY A 147 -9.50 2.54 -6.83
CA GLY A 147 -10.00 1.70 -5.76
C GLY A 147 -9.61 2.18 -4.37
N ARG A 148 -9.91 1.34 -3.38
CA ARG A 148 -9.65 1.58 -1.96
C ARG A 148 -9.11 0.31 -1.30
N TYR A 149 -8.56 0.47 -0.11
CA TYR A 149 -7.95 -0.60 0.66
C TYR A 149 -8.65 -0.76 2.00
N ILE A 150 -8.69 -1.98 2.50
CA ILE A 150 -9.14 -2.31 3.85
C ILE A 150 -8.20 -3.36 4.44
N TYR A 151 -7.83 -3.18 5.70
CA TYR A 151 -7.27 -4.25 6.52
C TYR A 151 -8.35 -4.91 7.36
N THR A 152 -8.31 -6.22 7.45
CA THR A 152 -9.17 -7.00 8.35
C THR A 152 -8.32 -7.92 9.22
N LYS A 153 -8.85 -8.31 10.38
CA LYS A 153 -8.24 -9.38 11.17
C LYS A 153 -8.33 -10.72 10.42
N LEU A 154 -7.49 -11.66 10.80
CA LEU A 154 -7.59 -13.04 10.37
C LEU A 154 -8.93 -13.66 10.81
N PRO A 155 -9.38 -14.77 10.18
CA PRO A 155 -10.62 -15.46 10.53
C PRO A 155 -10.63 -15.91 12.00
N ASP A 156 -11.80 -15.84 12.62
CA ASP A 156 -12.03 -16.48 13.90
C ASP A 156 -12.09 -18.03 13.77
N ALA A 157 -12.24 -18.73 14.88
CA ALA A 157 -12.31 -20.20 14.90
C ALA A 157 -13.47 -20.76 14.06
N ALA A 158 -14.52 -19.97 13.81
CA ALA A 158 -15.63 -20.34 12.94
C ALA A 158 -15.41 -19.94 11.48
N GLY A 159 -14.27 -19.35 11.14
CA GLY A 159 -13.93 -18.89 9.80
C GLY A 159 -14.64 -17.58 9.40
N ASN A 160 -15.06 -16.79 10.36
CA ASN A 160 -15.67 -15.50 10.08
C ASN A 160 -14.64 -14.37 10.15
N VAL A 161 -14.85 -13.36 9.31
CA VAL A 161 -14.02 -12.15 9.27
C VAL A 161 -14.94 -10.94 9.30
N LYS A 162 -14.66 -9.97 10.17
CA LYS A 162 -15.33 -8.67 10.15
C LYS A 162 -14.71 -7.79 9.08
N ILE A 163 -15.50 -7.41 8.08
CA ILE A 163 -15.12 -6.44 7.07
C ILE A 163 -15.96 -5.17 7.23
N ASP A 164 -15.30 -4.06 7.53
CA ASP A 164 -15.96 -2.77 7.77
C ASP A 164 -15.54 -1.76 6.69
N PHE A 165 -16.41 -1.53 5.72
CA PHE A 165 -16.13 -0.61 4.62
C PHE A 165 -16.05 0.85 5.07
N ASN A 166 -16.54 1.20 6.27
CA ASN A 166 -16.29 2.52 6.86
C ASN A 166 -14.79 2.78 7.12
N LYS A 167 -13.98 1.73 7.19
CA LYS A 167 -12.52 1.79 7.35
C LYS A 167 -11.76 1.74 6.02
N GLY A 168 -12.49 1.74 4.91
CA GLY A 168 -11.88 1.82 3.58
C GLY A 168 -11.14 3.14 3.39
N TYR A 169 -9.90 3.08 2.91
CA TYR A 169 -9.05 4.24 2.72
C TYR A 169 -8.47 4.30 1.31
N ASN A 170 -8.12 5.51 0.88
CA ASN A 170 -7.50 5.73 -0.41
C ASN A 170 -6.05 5.28 -0.42
N PRO A 171 -5.59 4.63 -1.50
CA PRO A 171 -4.17 4.33 -1.67
C PRO A 171 -3.33 5.60 -1.80
N PRO A 172 -2.00 5.54 -1.53
CA PRO A 172 -1.11 6.69 -1.66
C PRO A 172 -1.18 7.41 -3.01
N CYS A 173 -1.47 6.68 -4.09
CA CYS A 173 -1.58 7.26 -5.44
C CYS A 173 -2.83 8.14 -5.63
N ALA A 174 -3.74 8.22 -4.68
CA ALA A 174 -4.80 9.22 -4.63
C ALA A 174 -4.28 10.61 -4.24
N PHE A 175 -3.10 10.68 -3.62
CA PHE A 175 -2.52 11.91 -3.05
C PHE A 175 -1.22 12.33 -3.74
N THR A 176 -0.63 11.47 -4.55
CA THR A 176 0.59 11.75 -5.30
C THR A 176 0.68 10.92 -6.58
N PRO A 177 1.11 11.50 -7.70
CA PRO A 177 1.31 10.77 -8.96
C PRO A 177 2.53 9.85 -8.95
N TYR A 178 3.35 9.87 -7.88
CA TYR A 178 4.61 9.14 -7.80
C TYR A 178 4.51 7.81 -7.05
N ALA A 179 3.34 7.44 -6.55
CA ALA A 179 3.12 6.17 -5.88
C ALA A 179 2.78 5.07 -6.89
N THR A 180 3.27 3.85 -6.63
CA THR A 180 2.96 2.65 -7.42
C THR A 180 2.00 1.78 -6.64
N CYS A 181 0.72 2.04 -6.74
CA CYS A 181 -0.30 1.37 -5.96
C CYS A 181 -0.93 0.23 -6.72
N PRO A 182 -1.20 -0.92 -6.06
CA PRO A 182 -1.99 -1.98 -6.64
C PRO A 182 -3.44 -1.53 -6.88
N LEU A 183 -4.01 -2.01 -7.99
CA LEU A 183 -5.39 -1.75 -8.40
C LEU A 183 -6.28 -2.98 -8.11
N PRO A 184 -7.60 -2.78 -7.88
CA PRO A 184 -8.56 -3.87 -7.68
C PRO A 184 -8.80 -4.69 -8.93
#